data_ec7491acc1a7463794737dd60f029dd3
#
_entry.id   ec7491acc1a7463794737dd60f029dd3
#
_cell.length_a   1.000
_cell.length_b   1.000
_cell.length_c   1.000
_cell.angle_alpha   90.00
_cell.angle_beta   90.00
_cell.angle_gamma   90.00
#
_symmetry.space_group_name_H-M   'P 1'
#
loop_
_entity.id
_entity.type
_entity.pdbx_description
1 polymer ?
#
loop_
_entity_poly.entity_id
_entity_poly.type
_entity_poly.pdbx_seq_one_letter_code
_entity_poly.pdbx_strand_id
1 'polypeptide(L)'
;MCNLAHAAWSGKVRGLVSARRLRHSGGVTRTYDAIIIGGGHNGLVCAFYLARAGLRVRVLERRHLVGGAAVTEEFAPGFRNSTASYTVSLLRPRVIADMRLHERGLRIVERAISNFLPFDDAYLKLGGGMARTRQEFARFSQKDADAYPAYDAALGKLADVLRDLTLKAPPNAGGGMAELLSAARQGWPLAKLSLSAQRDLLAVFTKSAREFLDGWFEDDRIKSAFAFDAVVGNYAGVSTPGSAYVLLHHVFGEVNGKPGAWGHAIGGMGAITQAMAAACVETGVEISLEAPVAKVLVDGGRAAGVRLDSGEEIAAPIVAANVGPALLYRRMIDASDLEPDFRRRIAGYKTGSGTFRMNVALSELPDFAVLPGRTQAEHHTAGIVIAPGLDYMDRAYDDARMFGWSRAPIVEMLIPSTLDNSLSPPGAHVASLFCQQFAPELPGGRSWDEAREEAADLVIDTVNAHAPNFRSSVIARQIHSPLDLERKFGLVGGDIFHGRMSLDQLWSARPVLGHGDYRGPIKGLYMCGSGTHPGGGVTGAPGHNAARAILADRSPLGRLRRRH
;
A
#
# COMPACT_ATOMS: atom_id res chain seq x y z
N MET A 1 28.40 18.71 -6.15
CA MET A 1 27.86 19.55 -5.06
C MET A 1 26.49 19.10 -4.54
N CYS A 2 25.80 18.16 -5.15
CA CYS A 2 24.47 17.69 -4.71
C CYS A 2 24.50 16.64 -3.56
N ASN A 3 25.62 15.90 -3.41
CA ASN A 3 25.76 14.84 -2.40
C ASN A 3 25.95 15.33 -0.96
N LEU A 4 26.46 16.55 -0.76
CA LEU A 4 26.66 17.11 0.59
C LEU A 4 25.36 17.64 1.23
N ALA A 5 24.39 18.06 0.43
CA ALA A 5 23.10 18.54 0.95
C ALA A 5 22.21 17.40 1.46
N HIS A 6 22.30 16.21 0.86
CA HIS A 6 21.50 15.04 1.25
C HIS A 6 22.03 14.39 2.54
N ALA A 7 23.35 14.30 2.69
CA ALA A 7 23.98 13.81 3.93
C ALA A 7 23.78 14.76 5.11
N ALA A 8 23.82 16.07 4.88
CA ALA A 8 23.58 17.08 5.92
C ALA A 8 22.10 17.14 6.35
N TRP A 9 21.18 16.83 5.43
CA TRP A 9 19.75 16.84 5.74
C TRP A 9 19.30 15.58 6.50
N SER A 10 19.80 14.40 6.12
CA SER A 10 19.57 13.15 6.86
C SER A 10 20.19 13.18 8.27
N GLY A 11 21.31 13.86 8.44
CA GLY A 11 21.94 14.10 9.74
C GLY A 11 21.13 15.03 10.65
N LYS A 12 20.49 16.08 10.09
CA LYS A 12 19.63 16.99 10.85
C LYS A 12 18.34 16.32 11.35
N VAL A 13 17.71 15.47 10.54
CA VAL A 13 16.52 14.73 10.96
C VAL A 13 16.89 13.67 12.00
N ARG A 14 18.02 12.98 11.86
CA ARG A 14 18.53 12.06 12.89
C ARG A 14 18.87 12.77 14.21
N GLY A 15 19.30 14.02 14.16
CA GLY A 15 19.58 14.84 15.36
C GLY A 15 18.32 15.40 16.04
N LEU A 16 17.21 15.59 15.28
CA LEU A 16 15.94 16.10 15.79
C LEU A 16 15.02 14.99 16.32
N VAL A 17 15.19 13.77 15.82
CA VAL A 17 14.57 12.54 16.36
C VAL A 17 15.51 12.01 17.46
N SER A 18 15.65 12.78 18.52
CA SER A 18 16.49 12.42 19.66
C SER A 18 15.91 11.21 20.37
N ALA A 19 16.67 10.13 20.44
CA ALA A 19 16.53 9.11 21.46
C ALA A 19 16.85 9.75 22.82
N ARG A 20 15.94 10.53 23.39
CA ARG A 20 16.01 10.90 24.80
C ARG A 20 15.83 9.62 25.60
N ARG A 21 16.94 9.03 26.03
CA ARG A 21 16.93 8.11 27.17
C ARG A 21 16.27 8.84 28.32
N LEU A 22 15.04 8.47 28.63
CA LEU A 22 14.28 8.97 29.76
C LEU A 22 15.03 8.53 31.02
N ARG A 23 15.72 9.48 31.69
CA ARG A 23 16.14 9.28 33.06
C ARG A 23 14.88 9.31 33.93
N HIS A 24 14.65 8.26 34.69
CA HIS A 24 13.64 8.22 35.74
C HIS A 24 13.91 9.35 36.72
N SER A 25 13.15 10.42 36.62
CA SER A 25 12.99 11.40 37.70
C SER A 25 11.49 11.57 37.89
N GLY A 26 11.00 11.19 39.06
CA GLY A 26 9.61 11.36 39.45
C GLY A 26 9.18 12.83 39.29
N GLY A 27 8.15 13.06 38.49
CA GLY A 27 7.57 14.38 38.30
C GLY A 27 6.84 14.53 36.98
N VAL A 28 5.53 14.78 37.05
CA VAL A 28 4.57 15.21 36.01
C VAL A 28 4.57 14.35 34.75
N THR A 29 3.68 13.39 34.72
CA THR A 29 3.29 12.63 33.51
C THR A 29 2.84 13.65 32.44
N ARG A 30 3.63 13.82 31.38
CA ARG A 30 3.24 14.61 30.21
C ARG A 30 2.03 13.92 29.56
N THR A 31 0.85 14.44 29.80
CA THR A 31 -0.38 13.93 29.18
C THR A 31 -0.45 14.40 27.74
N TYR A 32 -0.62 13.47 26.80
CA TYR A 32 -0.90 13.75 25.39
C TYR A 32 -2.41 13.83 25.17
N ASP A 33 -2.83 14.60 24.15
CA ASP A 33 -4.23 14.61 23.72
C ASP A 33 -4.53 13.38 22.84
N ALA A 34 -3.51 12.91 22.09
CA ALA A 34 -3.62 11.74 21.24
C ALA A 34 -2.29 10.97 21.12
N ILE A 35 -2.39 9.65 21.10
CA ILE A 35 -1.28 8.74 20.76
C ILE A 35 -1.60 8.08 19.41
N ILE A 36 -0.58 8.03 18.54
CA ILE A 36 -0.64 7.29 17.28
C ILE A 36 0.23 6.04 17.40
N ILE A 37 -0.35 4.87 17.24
CA ILE A 37 0.36 3.59 17.23
C ILE A 37 0.85 3.30 15.82
N GLY A 38 2.16 3.34 15.59
CA GLY A 38 2.82 3.09 14.31
C GLY A 38 3.09 4.34 13.48
N GLY A 39 4.36 4.59 13.20
CA GLY A 39 4.89 5.71 12.42
C GLY A 39 4.91 5.48 10.90
N GLY A 40 4.02 4.63 10.36
CA GLY A 40 3.82 4.51 8.92
C GLY A 40 3.16 5.76 8.32
N HIS A 41 3.14 5.88 7.01
CA HIS A 41 2.66 7.06 6.29
C HIS A 41 1.27 7.56 6.75
N ASN A 42 0.31 6.68 6.96
CA ASN A 42 -1.04 7.07 7.42
C ASN A 42 -1.03 7.57 8.88
N GLY A 43 -0.21 6.96 9.75
CA GLY A 43 -0.04 7.42 11.13
C GLY A 43 0.58 8.82 11.19
N LEU A 44 1.60 9.08 10.37
CA LEU A 44 2.22 10.40 10.24
C LEU A 44 1.23 11.45 9.71
N VAL A 45 0.43 11.09 8.68
CA VAL A 45 -0.62 11.98 8.17
C VAL A 45 -1.66 12.29 9.23
N CYS A 46 -2.13 11.28 9.99
CA CYS A 46 -3.07 11.49 11.09
C CYS A 46 -2.49 12.41 12.17
N ALA A 47 -1.25 12.14 12.60
CA ALA A 47 -0.55 12.95 13.60
C ALA A 47 -0.41 14.41 13.17
N PHE A 48 -0.02 14.65 11.91
CA PHE A 48 0.12 15.99 11.34
C PHE A 48 -1.19 16.79 11.42
N TYR A 49 -2.31 16.23 10.95
CA TYR A 49 -3.59 16.95 10.98
C TYR A 49 -4.09 17.21 12.39
N LEU A 50 -3.86 16.28 13.32
CA LEU A 50 -4.24 16.48 14.73
C LEU A 50 -3.37 17.57 15.39
N ALA A 51 -2.06 17.56 15.17
CA ALA A 51 -1.15 18.58 15.72
C ALA A 51 -1.43 19.96 15.11
N ARG A 52 -1.70 20.04 13.80
CA ARG A 52 -2.12 21.27 13.11
C ARG A 52 -3.41 21.86 13.70
N ALA A 53 -4.27 21.03 14.26
CA ALA A 53 -5.48 21.43 14.97
C ALA A 53 -5.25 21.78 16.46
N GLY A 54 -3.99 21.81 16.90
CA GLY A 54 -3.59 22.21 18.27
C GLY A 54 -3.56 21.09 19.30
N LEU A 55 -3.64 19.81 18.90
CA LEU A 55 -3.51 18.69 19.82
C LEU A 55 -2.03 18.37 20.08
N ARG A 56 -1.72 17.99 21.33
CA ARG A 56 -0.43 17.39 21.69
C ARG A 56 -0.43 15.93 21.28
N VAL A 57 0.35 15.59 20.25
CA VAL A 57 0.36 14.26 19.62
C VAL A 57 1.70 13.58 19.80
N ARG A 58 1.70 12.31 20.19
CA ARG A 58 2.87 11.44 20.18
C ARG A 58 2.66 10.25 19.25
N VAL A 59 3.64 10.02 18.37
CA VAL A 59 3.72 8.82 17.51
C VAL A 59 4.68 7.83 18.15
N LEU A 60 4.26 6.58 18.27
CA LEU A 60 5.05 5.47 18.80
C LEU A 60 5.33 4.48 17.69
N GLU A 61 6.59 4.39 17.27
CA GLU A 61 7.05 3.49 16.22
C GLU A 61 7.96 2.41 16.82
N ARG A 62 7.69 1.14 16.53
CA ARG A 62 8.46 0.01 17.08
C ARG A 62 9.85 -0.13 16.49
N ARG A 63 10.05 0.35 15.23
CA ARG A 63 11.33 0.26 14.53
C ARG A 63 12.21 1.46 14.82
N HIS A 64 13.46 1.36 14.43
CA HIS A 64 14.48 2.43 14.54
C HIS A 64 14.28 3.56 13.51
N LEU A 65 13.27 3.47 12.62
CA LEU A 65 12.92 4.49 11.63
C LEU A 65 11.41 4.51 11.38
N VAL A 66 10.90 5.66 11.00
CA VAL A 66 9.51 5.84 10.57
C VAL A 66 9.31 5.36 9.14
N GLY A 67 8.06 5.07 8.79
CA GLY A 67 7.64 4.79 7.42
C GLY A 67 6.81 3.52 7.28
N GLY A 68 6.85 2.61 8.26
CA GLY A 68 6.18 1.32 8.20
C GLY A 68 6.64 0.53 6.97
N ALA A 69 5.72 0.18 6.07
CA ALA A 69 6.03 -0.52 4.81
C ALA A 69 6.62 0.40 3.71
N ALA A 70 6.55 1.72 3.87
CA ALA A 70 7.11 2.70 2.93
C ALA A 70 8.45 3.23 3.45
N VAL A 71 9.45 2.37 3.46
CA VAL A 71 10.84 2.67 3.90
C VAL A 71 11.84 2.30 2.81
N THR A 72 12.97 3.01 2.83
CA THR A 72 14.16 2.68 2.01
C THR A 72 15.29 2.29 2.95
N GLU A 73 15.86 1.12 2.74
CA GLU A 73 16.95 0.61 3.57
C GLU A 73 18.11 0.13 2.69
N GLU A 74 19.31 0.16 3.24
CA GLU A 74 20.45 -0.51 2.65
C GLU A 74 20.33 -2.02 2.92
N PHE A 75 20.41 -2.82 1.86
CA PHE A 75 20.26 -4.28 1.94
C PHE A 75 21.54 -5.06 1.60
N ALA A 76 22.46 -4.38 0.95
CA ALA A 76 23.84 -4.82 0.74
C ALA A 76 24.74 -3.56 0.69
N PRO A 77 26.06 -3.68 0.95
CA PRO A 77 26.97 -2.53 0.98
C PRO A 77 26.88 -1.66 -0.28
N GLY A 78 26.44 -0.41 -0.12
CA GLY A 78 26.21 0.56 -1.20
C GLY A 78 24.90 0.38 -1.99
N PHE A 79 24.10 -0.65 -1.71
CA PHE A 79 22.83 -0.91 -2.40
C PHE A 79 21.65 -0.63 -1.47
N ARG A 80 20.80 0.30 -1.88
CA ARG A 80 19.62 0.73 -1.14
C ARG A 80 18.37 0.54 -1.99
N ASN A 81 17.27 0.14 -1.37
CA ASN A 81 15.98 0.09 -2.06
C ASN A 81 14.80 0.23 -1.11
N SER A 82 13.65 0.49 -1.70
CA SER A 82 12.36 0.39 -1.03
C SER A 82 12.10 -1.05 -0.58
N THR A 83 11.77 -1.23 0.71
CA THR A 83 11.75 -2.58 1.28
C THR A 83 10.46 -3.34 0.98
N ALA A 84 9.29 -2.74 1.19
CA ALA A 84 8.00 -3.38 0.93
C ALA A 84 7.19 -2.64 -0.14
N SER A 85 6.71 -1.42 0.10
CA SER A 85 6.15 -0.57 -0.94
C SER A 85 7.27 -0.06 -1.86
N TYR A 86 7.06 -0.02 -3.17
CA TYR A 86 8.17 0.14 -4.14
C TYR A 86 7.92 1.15 -5.26
N THR A 87 6.69 1.66 -5.40
CA THR A 87 6.31 2.60 -6.47
C THR A 87 5.27 3.60 -5.99
N VAL A 88 5.18 4.75 -6.64
CA VAL A 88 4.26 5.85 -6.29
C VAL A 88 3.19 5.99 -7.36
N SER A 89 1.95 5.95 -6.94
CA SER A 89 0.79 6.31 -7.77
C SER A 89 -0.34 6.91 -6.94
N LEU A 90 -0.66 6.29 -5.80
CA LEU A 90 -1.89 6.55 -5.06
C LEU A 90 -1.78 7.66 -3.99
N LEU A 91 -0.61 8.25 -3.77
CA LEU A 91 -0.41 9.30 -2.76
C LEU A 91 -1.26 10.54 -3.11
N ARG A 92 -2.16 10.89 -2.20
CA ARG A 92 -3.17 11.93 -2.48
C ARG A 92 -2.52 13.31 -2.62
N PRO A 93 -2.80 14.05 -3.73
CA PRO A 93 -2.26 15.40 -3.95
C PRO A 93 -2.53 16.36 -2.80
N ARG A 94 -3.71 16.23 -2.16
CA ARG A 94 -4.06 17.00 -0.98
C ARG A 94 -3.10 16.79 0.18
N VAL A 95 -2.69 15.55 0.44
CA VAL A 95 -1.72 15.23 1.50
C VAL A 95 -0.35 15.82 1.17
N ILE A 96 0.08 15.72 -0.10
CA ILE A 96 1.33 16.30 -0.58
C ILE A 96 1.32 17.82 -0.34
N ALA A 97 0.25 18.50 -0.73
CA ALA A 97 0.10 19.94 -0.59
C ALA A 97 -0.02 20.40 0.88
N ASP A 98 -0.92 19.80 1.65
CA ASP A 98 -1.17 20.18 3.05
C ASP A 98 0.08 19.98 3.92
N MET A 99 0.85 18.91 3.71
CA MET A 99 2.11 18.63 4.39
C MET A 99 3.32 19.28 3.71
N ARG A 100 3.15 19.97 2.58
CA ARG A 100 4.20 20.67 1.81
C ARG A 100 5.39 19.75 1.54
N LEU A 101 5.13 18.52 1.07
CA LEU A 101 6.15 17.48 0.98
C LEU A 101 7.26 17.81 -0.03
N HIS A 102 6.94 18.51 -1.12
CA HIS A 102 7.94 18.94 -2.12
C HIS A 102 8.95 19.93 -1.53
N GLU A 103 8.52 20.81 -0.63
CA GLU A 103 9.42 21.73 0.09
C GLU A 103 10.33 21.01 1.08
N ARG A 104 9.96 19.77 1.45
CA ARG A 104 10.74 18.89 2.33
C ARG A 104 11.52 17.83 1.56
N GLY A 105 11.76 18.09 0.26
CA GLY A 105 12.65 17.29 -0.57
C GLY A 105 11.98 16.13 -1.31
N LEU A 106 10.66 15.94 -1.22
CA LEU A 106 10.00 14.92 -2.03
C LEU A 106 10.07 15.29 -3.51
N ARG A 107 10.68 14.42 -4.29
CA ARG A 107 10.73 14.50 -5.75
C ARG A 107 10.23 13.19 -6.33
N ILE A 108 9.27 13.26 -7.25
CA ILE A 108 8.72 12.09 -7.92
C ILE A 108 9.02 12.22 -9.41
N VAL A 109 9.67 11.22 -9.99
CA VAL A 109 9.95 11.09 -11.43
C VAL A 109 8.95 10.12 -12.05
N GLU A 110 8.41 10.49 -13.20
CA GLU A 110 7.53 9.64 -13.99
C GLU A 110 8.33 8.65 -14.82
N ARG A 111 7.72 7.54 -15.18
CA ARG A 111 8.28 6.58 -16.13
C ARG A 111 7.89 6.97 -17.55
N ALA A 112 8.78 6.73 -18.52
CA ALA A 112 8.50 6.99 -19.93
C ALA A 112 7.37 6.09 -20.47
N ILE A 113 7.32 4.84 -20.02
CA ILE A 113 6.24 3.88 -20.24
C ILE A 113 5.87 3.24 -18.90
N SER A 114 4.63 2.81 -18.77
CA SER A 114 4.14 2.21 -17.53
C SER A 114 4.68 0.80 -17.35
N ASN A 115 4.49 -0.06 -18.35
CA ASN A 115 4.84 -1.46 -18.30
C ASN A 115 5.55 -1.96 -19.55
N PHE A 116 6.40 -2.96 -19.36
CA PHE A 116 7.00 -3.80 -20.38
C PHE A 116 6.70 -5.27 -20.05
N LEU A 117 6.08 -5.98 -20.97
CA LEU A 117 5.74 -7.39 -20.83
C LEU A 117 6.56 -8.19 -21.85
N PRO A 118 7.62 -8.92 -21.44
CA PRO A 118 8.29 -9.88 -22.29
C PRO A 118 7.46 -11.18 -22.39
N PHE A 119 7.22 -11.65 -23.61
CA PHE A 119 6.69 -12.97 -23.91
C PHE A 119 7.79 -13.85 -24.50
N ASP A 120 7.50 -15.09 -24.90
CA ASP A 120 8.52 -15.98 -25.43
C ASP A 120 9.03 -15.53 -26.81
N ASP A 121 8.17 -14.95 -27.64
CA ASP A 121 8.44 -14.59 -29.03
C ASP A 121 8.19 -13.10 -29.35
N ALA A 122 7.68 -12.33 -28.39
CA ALA A 122 7.27 -10.95 -28.57
C ALA A 122 7.40 -10.13 -27.28
N TYR A 123 7.09 -8.86 -27.35
CA TYR A 123 6.92 -8.01 -26.18
C TYR A 123 5.77 -7.01 -26.40
N LEU A 124 5.21 -6.54 -25.29
CA LEU A 124 4.24 -5.44 -25.27
C LEU A 124 4.75 -4.31 -24.40
N LYS A 125 4.65 -3.06 -24.89
CA LYS A 125 4.88 -1.84 -24.12
C LYS A 125 3.54 -1.14 -23.86
N LEU A 126 3.27 -0.80 -22.62
CA LEU A 126 2.06 -0.07 -22.22
C LEU A 126 2.44 1.31 -21.70
N GLY A 127 1.72 2.37 -22.12
CA GLY A 127 1.98 3.73 -21.70
C GLY A 127 2.73 4.56 -22.72
N GLY A 128 3.18 5.75 -22.33
CA GLY A 128 3.77 6.72 -23.26
C GLY A 128 2.71 7.47 -24.11
N GLY A 129 1.43 7.38 -23.70
CA GLY A 129 0.30 8.05 -24.30
C GLY A 129 -0.60 7.14 -25.16
N MET A 130 -1.82 7.62 -25.41
CA MET A 130 -2.89 6.86 -26.09
C MET A 130 -2.47 6.35 -27.48
N ALA A 131 -1.89 7.21 -28.30
CA ALA A 131 -1.51 6.84 -29.69
C ALA A 131 -0.48 5.71 -29.71
N ARG A 132 0.51 5.79 -28.80
CA ARG A 132 1.56 4.81 -28.69
C ARG A 132 1.04 3.46 -28.20
N THR A 133 0.23 3.46 -27.14
CA THR A 133 -0.37 2.23 -26.62
C THR A 133 -1.23 1.53 -27.67
N ARG A 134 -2.04 2.28 -28.43
CA ARG A 134 -2.81 1.72 -29.56
C ARG A 134 -1.91 1.10 -30.62
N GLN A 135 -0.78 1.72 -30.93
CA GLN A 135 0.17 1.20 -31.91
C GLN A 135 0.81 -0.13 -31.44
N GLU A 136 1.13 -0.23 -30.15
CA GLU A 136 1.62 -1.48 -29.56
C GLU A 136 0.54 -2.56 -29.59
N PHE A 137 -0.73 -2.24 -29.27
CA PHE A 137 -1.85 -3.21 -29.31
C PHE A 137 -2.13 -3.69 -30.74
N ALA A 138 -2.09 -2.82 -31.73
CA ALA A 138 -2.33 -3.18 -33.13
C ALA A 138 -1.35 -4.24 -33.66
N ARG A 139 -0.21 -4.44 -33.03
CA ARG A 139 0.73 -5.54 -33.35
C ARG A 139 0.16 -6.92 -33.01
N PHE A 140 -0.79 -6.98 -32.10
CA PHE A 140 -1.43 -8.21 -31.60
C PHE A 140 -2.89 -8.32 -32.05
N SER A 141 -3.67 -7.24 -31.89
CA SER A 141 -5.07 -7.15 -32.30
C SER A 141 -5.43 -5.71 -32.68
N GLN A 142 -5.82 -5.49 -33.93
CA GLN A 142 -6.34 -4.20 -34.38
C GLN A 142 -7.66 -3.86 -33.67
N LYS A 143 -8.50 -4.85 -33.41
CA LYS A 143 -9.77 -4.69 -32.70
C LYS A 143 -9.53 -4.18 -31.25
N ASP A 144 -8.56 -4.73 -30.57
CA ASP A 144 -8.21 -4.30 -29.20
C ASP A 144 -7.61 -2.89 -29.20
N ALA A 145 -6.78 -2.56 -30.20
CA ALA A 145 -6.26 -1.21 -30.38
C ALA A 145 -7.38 -0.17 -30.59
N ASP A 146 -8.44 -0.54 -31.29
CA ASP A 146 -9.61 0.32 -31.52
C ASP A 146 -10.55 0.37 -30.31
N ALA A 147 -10.62 -0.67 -29.49
CA ALA A 147 -11.39 -0.70 -28.25
C ALA A 147 -10.74 0.08 -27.10
N TYR A 148 -9.40 0.18 -27.08
CA TYR A 148 -8.65 0.75 -25.96
C TYR A 148 -9.07 2.17 -25.55
N PRO A 149 -9.33 3.15 -26.46
CA PRO A 149 -9.77 4.47 -26.05
C PRO A 149 -11.11 4.48 -25.30
N ALA A 150 -12.04 3.60 -25.67
CA ALA A 150 -13.33 3.47 -24.98
C ALA A 150 -13.17 2.82 -23.59
N TYR A 151 -12.32 1.81 -23.48
CA TYR A 151 -11.93 1.19 -22.20
C TYR A 151 -11.30 2.20 -21.23
N ASP A 152 -10.30 2.93 -21.67
CA ASP A 152 -9.59 3.94 -20.88
C ASP A 152 -10.55 5.03 -20.39
N ALA A 153 -11.41 5.54 -21.29
CA ALA A 153 -12.43 6.53 -20.94
C ALA A 153 -13.48 6.00 -19.95
N ALA A 154 -13.88 4.73 -20.07
CA ALA A 154 -14.83 4.11 -19.14
C ALA A 154 -14.22 3.98 -17.74
N LEU A 155 -13.01 3.44 -17.63
CA LEU A 155 -12.30 3.33 -16.34
C LEU A 155 -12.00 4.70 -15.73
N GLY A 156 -11.57 5.67 -16.53
CA GLY A 156 -11.31 7.04 -16.08
C GLY A 156 -12.52 7.68 -15.40
N LYS A 157 -13.71 7.55 -16.00
CA LYS A 157 -14.97 8.05 -15.41
C LYS A 157 -15.27 7.41 -14.05
N LEU A 158 -15.09 6.11 -13.93
CA LEU A 158 -15.31 5.41 -12.66
C LEU A 158 -14.27 5.79 -11.63
N ALA A 159 -13.00 5.89 -12.05
CA ALA A 159 -11.90 6.31 -11.18
C ALA A 159 -12.12 7.72 -10.62
N ASP A 160 -12.59 8.68 -11.43
CA ASP A 160 -12.84 10.05 -10.99
C ASP A 160 -13.87 10.13 -9.86
N VAL A 161 -15.01 9.44 -10.03
CA VAL A 161 -16.07 9.42 -9.00
C VAL A 161 -15.60 8.72 -7.73
N LEU A 162 -14.92 7.60 -7.84
CA LEU A 162 -14.45 6.83 -6.68
C LEU A 162 -13.26 7.50 -6.00
N ARG A 163 -12.40 8.19 -6.75
CA ARG A 163 -11.26 8.96 -6.22
C ARG A 163 -11.72 10.02 -5.22
N ASP A 164 -12.83 10.72 -5.52
CA ASP A 164 -13.43 11.71 -4.62
C ASP A 164 -13.93 11.10 -3.32
N LEU A 165 -14.36 9.84 -3.36
CA LEU A 165 -14.84 9.13 -2.19
C LEU A 165 -13.69 8.67 -1.27
N THR A 166 -12.48 8.52 -1.78
CA THR A 166 -11.33 8.07 -0.97
C THR A 166 -11.00 9.00 0.21
N LEU A 167 -11.29 10.31 0.09
CA LEU A 167 -11.08 11.30 1.16
C LEU A 167 -12.34 11.58 1.99
N LYS A 168 -13.34 10.70 1.94
CA LYS A 168 -14.57 10.78 2.74
C LYS A 168 -14.69 9.56 3.63
N ALA A 169 -15.20 9.76 4.85
CA ALA A 169 -15.53 8.64 5.72
C ALA A 169 -16.75 7.91 5.15
N PRO A 170 -16.71 6.58 5.01
CA PRO A 170 -17.88 5.80 4.63
C PRO A 170 -19.03 5.99 5.64
N PRO A 171 -20.29 6.00 5.20
CA PRO A 171 -21.41 6.01 6.13
C PRO A 171 -21.48 4.68 6.88
N ASN A 172 -21.82 4.71 8.17
CA ASN A 172 -22.00 3.50 8.96
C ASN A 172 -23.41 2.94 8.84
N ALA A 173 -23.51 1.64 8.61
CA ALA A 173 -24.78 0.93 8.69
C ALA A 173 -25.30 0.96 10.14
N GLY A 174 -26.57 1.27 10.31
CA GLY A 174 -27.20 1.32 11.64
C GLY A 174 -27.00 2.65 12.38
N GLY A 175 -26.29 3.63 11.81
CA GLY A 175 -26.05 4.95 12.43
C GLY A 175 -27.23 5.93 12.39
N GLY A 176 -28.45 5.45 12.10
CA GLY A 176 -29.67 6.26 12.09
C GLY A 176 -29.80 7.21 10.89
N MET A 177 -30.71 8.17 11.00
CA MET A 177 -31.08 9.09 9.90
C MET A 177 -29.89 9.93 9.37
N ALA A 178 -28.98 10.33 10.25
CA ALA A 178 -27.80 11.12 9.85
C ALA A 178 -26.86 10.34 8.92
N GLU A 179 -26.65 9.05 9.18
CA GLU A 179 -25.83 8.19 8.34
C GLU A 179 -26.55 7.83 7.03
N LEU A 180 -27.87 7.66 7.06
CA LEU A 180 -28.68 7.46 5.85
C LEU A 180 -28.58 8.70 4.92
N LEU A 181 -28.68 9.91 5.45
CA LEU A 181 -28.49 11.15 4.70
C LEU A 181 -27.05 11.28 4.17
N SER A 182 -26.06 10.87 4.95
CA SER A 182 -24.67 10.80 4.53
C SER A 182 -24.49 9.84 3.36
N ALA A 183 -25.07 8.66 3.45
CA ALA A 183 -25.06 7.65 2.39
C ALA A 183 -25.71 8.16 1.10
N ALA A 184 -26.90 8.78 1.20
CA ALA A 184 -27.60 9.37 0.07
C ALA A 184 -26.77 10.49 -0.58
N ARG A 185 -26.15 11.38 0.22
CA ARG A 185 -25.28 12.45 -0.29
C ARG A 185 -24.02 11.92 -0.98
N GLN A 186 -23.41 10.87 -0.44
CA GLN A 186 -22.22 10.25 -1.03
C GLN A 186 -22.56 9.41 -2.27
N GLY A 187 -23.74 8.77 -2.29
CA GLY A 187 -24.25 8.02 -3.43
C GLY A 187 -24.75 8.88 -4.59
N TRP A 188 -25.08 10.17 -4.34
CA TRP A 188 -25.65 11.05 -5.35
C TRP A 188 -24.80 11.21 -6.62
N PRO A 189 -23.45 11.36 -6.56
CA PRO A 189 -22.63 11.38 -7.77
C PRO A 189 -22.70 10.07 -8.58
N LEU A 190 -22.83 8.92 -7.91
CA LEU A 190 -23.00 7.62 -8.56
C LEU A 190 -24.34 7.51 -9.26
N ALA A 191 -25.41 8.01 -8.64
CA ALA A 191 -26.76 8.04 -9.22
C ALA A 191 -26.87 8.95 -10.46
N LYS A 192 -25.97 9.92 -10.60
CA LYS A 192 -25.90 10.82 -11.77
C LYS A 192 -25.13 10.24 -12.96
N LEU A 193 -24.46 9.14 -12.78
CA LEU A 193 -23.79 8.45 -13.88
C LEU A 193 -24.80 8.01 -14.93
N SER A 194 -24.39 7.99 -16.20
CA SER A 194 -25.21 7.38 -17.26
C SER A 194 -25.50 5.91 -16.95
N LEU A 195 -26.57 5.36 -17.47
CA LEU A 195 -26.92 3.95 -17.28
C LEU A 195 -25.77 3.01 -17.69
N SER A 196 -25.02 3.35 -18.75
CA SER A 196 -23.83 2.60 -19.16
C SER A 196 -22.78 2.62 -18.05
N ALA A 197 -22.40 3.79 -17.53
CA ALA A 197 -21.41 3.90 -16.47
C ALA A 197 -21.86 3.25 -15.14
N GLN A 198 -23.17 3.22 -14.84
CA GLN A 198 -23.70 2.47 -13.70
C GLN A 198 -23.55 0.95 -13.90
N ARG A 199 -23.76 0.44 -15.13
CA ARG A 199 -23.51 -0.96 -15.47
C ARG A 199 -22.03 -1.31 -15.38
N ASP A 200 -21.14 -0.44 -15.87
CA ASP A 200 -19.69 -0.63 -15.78
C ASP A 200 -19.24 -0.65 -14.33
N LEU A 201 -19.77 0.25 -13.49
CA LEU A 201 -19.51 0.27 -12.07
C LEU A 201 -19.95 -1.05 -11.39
N LEU A 202 -21.16 -1.52 -11.67
CA LEU A 202 -21.65 -2.79 -11.15
C LEU A 202 -20.76 -3.95 -11.63
N ALA A 203 -20.38 -3.96 -12.91
CA ALA A 203 -19.51 -4.97 -13.48
C ALA A 203 -18.15 -5.03 -12.77
N VAL A 204 -17.51 -3.89 -12.51
CA VAL A 204 -16.22 -3.83 -11.80
C VAL A 204 -16.33 -4.36 -10.37
N PHE A 205 -17.46 -4.12 -9.68
CA PHE A 205 -17.65 -4.64 -8.32
C PHE A 205 -18.03 -6.12 -8.27
N THR A 206 -18.65 -6.67 -9.30
CA THR A 206 -19.23 -8.03 -9.23
C THR A 206 -18.50 -9.05 -10.08
N LYS A 207 -17.94 -8.65 -11.22
CA LYS A 207 -17.22 -9.54 -12.12
C LYS A 207 -15.81 -9.86 -11.64
N SER A 208 -15.29 -10.96 -12.14
CA SER A 208 -13.86 -11.22 -12.15
C SER A 208 -13.14 -10.29 -13.14
N ALA A 209 -11.82 -10.10 -12.94
CA ALA A 209 -11.00 -9.33 -13.87
C ALA A 209 -11.04 -9.95 -15.29
N ARG A 210 -11.02 -11.30 -15.37
CA ARG A 210 -11.16 -12.02 -16.64
C ARG A 210 -12.45 -11.65 -17.35
N GLU A 211 -13.61 -11.84 -16.71
CA GLU A 211 -14.93 -11.53 -17.32
C GLU A 211 -15.09 -10.05 -17.69
N PHE A 212 -14.46 -9.17 -16.91
CA PHE A 212 -14.48 -7.75 -17.21
C PHE A 212 -13.63 -7.43 -18.44
N LEU A 213 -12.41 -7.97 -18.54
CA LEU A 213 -11.49 -7.74 -19.65
C LEU A 213 -11.91 -8.45 -20.93
N ASP A 214 -12.54 -9.63 -20.84
CA ASP A 214 -13.11 -10.34 -22.00
C ASP A 214 -14.22 -9.54 -22.68
N GLY A 215 -14.89 -8.65 -21.94
CA GLY A 215 -15.86 -7.71 -22.50
C GLY A 215 -15.25 -6.58 -23.33
N TRP A 216 -13.92 -6.37 -23.25
CA TRP A 216 -13.21 -5.28 -23.92
C TRP A 216 -12.20 -5.75 -24.96
N PHE A 217 -11.46 -6.83 -24.68
CA PHE A 217 -10.32 -7.28 -25.46
C PHE A 217 -10.42 -8.76 -25.82
N GLU A 218 -9.77 -9.14 -26.92
CA GLU A 218 -9.71 -10.53 -27.37
C GLU A 218 -8.33 -11.16 -27.16
N ASP A 219 -7.23 -10.40 -27.28
CA ASP A 219 -5.85 -10.92 -27.13
C ASP A 219 -5.46 -11.04 -25.65
N ASP A 220 -5.04 -12.23 -25.24
CA ASP A 220 -4.69 -12.52 -23.84
C ASP A 220 -3.44 -11.77 -23.34
N ARG A 221 -2.51 -11.40 -24.22
CA ARG A 221 -1.32 -10.61 -23.89
C ARG A 221 -1.71 -9.20 -23.52
N ILE A 222 -2.69 -8.61 -24.24
CA ILE A 222 -3.25 -7.29 -23.92
C ILE A 222 -4.03 -7.35 -22.61
N LYS A 223 -4.89 -8.38 -22.44
CA LYS A 223 -5.63 -8.58 -21.19
C LYS A 223 -4.69 -8.76 -20.00
N SER A 224 -3.58 -9.49 -20.14
CA SER A 224 -2.64 -9.73 -19.04
C SER A 224 -1.98 -8.45 -18.54
N ALA A 225 -1.74 -7.48 -19.41
CA ALA A 225 -1.18 -6.18 -19.03
C ALA A 225 -2.06 -5.40 -18.03
N PHE A 226 -3.38 -5.58 -18.10
CA PHE A 226 -4.34 -4.98 -17.16
C PHE A 226 -4.70 -5.91 -16.01
N ALA A 227 -4.79 -7.23 -16.26
CA ALA A 227 -5.15 -8.20 -15.26
C ALA A 227 -4.12 -8.32 -14.13
N PHE A 228 -2.86 -7.98 -14.38
CA PHE A 228 -1.84 -7.90 -13.34
C PHE A 228 -2.28 -6.97 -12.19
N ASP A 229 -2.85 -5.82 -12.49
CA ASP A 229 -3.35 -4.88 -11.47
C ASP A 229 -4.48 -5.47 -10.61
N ALA A 230 -5.21 -6.48 -11.10
CA ALA A 230 -6.26 -7.15 -10.33
C ALA A 230 -5.72 -8.15 -9.29
N VAL A 231 -4.48 -8.59 -9.43
CA VAL A 231 -3.84 -9.54 -8.51
C VAL A 231 -2.79 -8.89 -7.60
N VAL A 232 -2.37 -7.65 -7.86
CA VAL A 232 -1.41 -6.93 -7.01
C VAL A 232 -1.95 -6.79 -5.59
N GLY A 233 -1.26 -7.41 -4.63
CA GLY A 233 -1.65 -7.40 -3.22
C GLY A 233 -2.98 -8.10 -2.93
N ASN A 234 -3.50 -8.89 -3.86
CA ASN A 234 -4.74 -9.61 -3.73
C ASN A 234 -4.51 -11.12 -3.89
N TYR A 235 -4.69 -11.88 -2.82
CA TYR A 235 -4.58 -13.34 -2.86
C TYR A 235 -5.86 -13.94 -3.46
N ALA A 236 -5.99 -13.78 -4.78
CA ALA A 236 -7.11 -14.23 -5.60
C ALA A 236 -6.65 -14.39 -7.05
N GLY A 237 -7.23 -15.32 -7.80
CA GLY A 237 -7.02 -15.46 -9.24
C GLY A 237 -7.76 -14.38 -10.02
N VAL A 238 -7.39 -14.19 -11.29
CA VAL A 238 -8.07 -13.23 -12.18
C VAL A 238 -9.50 -13.63 -12.51
N SER A 239 -9.84 -14.90 -12.34
CA SER A 239 -11.21 -15.44 -12.47
C SER A 239 -12.02 -15.37 -11.18
N THR A 240 -11.45 -14.88 -10.07
CA THR A 240 -12.19 -14.73 -8.80
C THR A 240 -13.21 -13.58 -8.91
N PRO A 241 -14.49 -13.77 -8.58
CA PRO A 241 -15.49 -12.70 -8.58
C PRO A 241 -15.06 -11.52 -7.69
N GLY A 242 -15.26 -10.29 -8.19
CA GLY A 242 -14.85 -9.05 -7.52
C GLY A 242 -13.38 -8.66 -7.70
N SER A 243 -12.55 -9.46 -8.37
CA SER A 243 -11.14 -9.10 -8.64
C SER A 243 -11.01 -7.89 -9.58
N ALA A 244 -12.00 -7.61 -10.42
CA ALA A 244 -12.02 -6.41 -11.28
C ALA A 244 -12.00 -5.09 -10.47
N TYR A 245 -12.48 -5.07 -9.21
CA TYR A 245 -12.36 -3.90 -8.36
C TYR A 245 -10.90 -3.56 -8.01
N VAL A 246 -10.06 -4.56 -7.82
CA VAL A 246 -8.64 -4.34 -7.48
C VAL A 246 -7.90 -3.71 -8.67
N LEU A 247 -8.23 -4.10 -9.91
CA LEU A 247 -7.75 -3.43 -11.12
C LEU A 247 -8.14 -1.93 -11.11
N LEU A 248 -9.40 -1.60 -10.85
CA LEU A 248 -9.86 -0.22 -10.79
C LEU A 248 -9.18 0.56 -9.65
N HIS A 249 -8.89 -0.09 -8.51
CA HIS A 249 -8.18 0.55 -7.38
C HIS A 249 -6.81 1.12 -7.80
N HIS A 250 -6.10 0.45 -8.68
CA HIS A 250 -4.80 0.91 -9.19
C HIS A 250 -4.89 2.08 -10.18
N VAL A 251 -6.07 2.33 -10.76
CA VAL A 251 -6.34 3.48 -11.65
C VAL A 251 -6.64 4.77 -10.88
N PHE A 252 -6.87 4.71 -9.55
CA PHE A 252 -7.15 5.92 -8.74
C PHE A 252 -5.95 6.85 -8.59
N GLY A 253 -4.77 6.42 -8.98
CA GLY A 253 -3.53 7.13 -8.80
C GLY A 253 -3.41 8.41 -9.61
N GLU A 254 -2.50 9.27 -9.16
CA GLU A 254 -2.09 10.51 -9.84
C GLU A 254 -0.64 10.81 -9.45
N VAL A 255 0.18 11.09 -10.44
CA VAL A 255 1.55 11.56 -10.23
C VAL A 255 1.76 12.86 -10.99
N ASN A 256 2.23 13.90 -10.30
CA ASN A 256 2.53 15.21 -10.87
C ASN A 256 1.35 15.80 -11.69
N GLY A 257 0.11 15.58 -11.25
CA GLY A 257 -1.09 16.06 -11.94
C GLY A 257 -1.54 15.19 -13.12
N LYS A 258 -0.93 14.02 -13.33
CA LYS A 258 -1.31 13.08 -14.39
C LYS A 258 -2.07 11.89 -13.81
N PRO A 259 -3.39 11.76 -14.01
CA PRO A 259 -4.17 10.62 -13.55
C PRO A 259 -3.67 9.31 -14.15
N GLY A 260 -3.68 8.23 -13.36
CA GLY A 260 -3.24 6.90 -13.76
C GLY A 260 -1.72 6.74 -13.95
N ALA A 261 -0.92 7.80 -13.77
CA ALA A 261 0.52 7.73 -13.89
C ALA A 261 1.17 7.03 -12.70
N TRP A 262 2.28 6.35 -12.98
CA TRP A 262 3.16 5.72 -12.01
C TRP A 262 4.51 6.40 -11.99
N GLY A 263 5.11 6.51 -10.81
CA GLY A 263 6.38 7.19 -10.63
C GLY A 263 7.29 6.53 -9.61
N HIS A 264 8.51 7.07 -9.53
CA HIS A 264 9.51 6.73 -8.54
C HIS A 264 9.84 7.95 -7.67
N ALA A 265 9.82 7.79 -6.35
CA ALA A 265 10.30 8.82 -5.43
C ALA A 265 11.82 8.73 -5.34
N ILE A 266 12.52 9.82 -5.63
CA ILE A 266 13.99 9.89 -5.52
C ILE A 266 14.39 9.64 -4.05
N GLY A 267 15.27 8.66 -3.83
CA GLY A 267 15.61 8.11 -2.53
C GLY A 267 14.70 6.95 -2.09
N GLY A 268 13.81 6.48 -2.99
CA GLY A 268 12.85 5.41 -2.75
C GLY A 268 11.64 5.85 -1.91
N MET A 269 10.77 4.89 -1.56
CA MET A 269 9.53 5.16 -0.82
C MET A 269 9.76 5.78 0.57
N GLY A 270 10.93 5.53 1.16
CA GLY A 270 11.34 6.14 2.43
C GLY A 270 11.43 7.67 2.36
N ALA A 271 11.74 8.25 1.21
CA ALA A 271 11.79 9.71 1.04
C ALA A 271 10.44 10.36 1.32
N ILE A 272 9.34 9.71 0.94
CA ILE A 272 7.97 10.18 1.22
C ILE A 272 7.74 10.28 2.73
N THR A 273 8.04 9.22 3.46
CA THR A 273 7.75 9.13 4.89
C THR A 273 8.71 9.95 5.73
N GLN A 274 9.95 10.16 5.27
CA GLN A 274 10.87 11.10 5.91
C GLN A 274 10.39 12.56 5.73
N ALA A 275 9.90 12.94 4.55
CA ALA A 275 9.30 14.25 4.34
C ALA A 275 8.03 14.45 5.22
N MET A 276 7.21 13.40 5.37
CA MET A 276 6.05 13.42 6.28
C MET A 276 6.46 13.57 7.74
N ALA A 277 7.50 12.86 8.18
CA ALA A 277 8.01 12.96 9.55
C ALA A 277 8.56 14.37 9.85
N ALA A 278 9.28 14.97 8.91
CA ALA A 278 9.73 16.35 9.02
C ALA A 278 8.55 17.32 9.20
N ALA A 279 7.48 17.17 8.40
CA ALA A 279 6.26 17.97 8.56
C ALA A 279 5.60 17.77 9.93
N CYS A 280 5.61 16.54 10.46
CA CYS A 280 5.09 16.24 11.79
C CYS A 280 5.90 16.95 12.89
N VAL A 281 7.23 16.85 12.84
CA VAL A 281 8.12 17.49 13.84
C VAL A 281 7.96 19.00 13.83
N GLU A 282 7.88 19.62 12.65
CA GLU A 282 7.67 21.07 12.51
C GLU A 282 6.30 21.54 13.06
N THR A 283 5.30 20.66 13.08
CA THR A 283 3.98 20.94 13.68
C THR A 283 3.91 20.59 15.17
N GLY A 284 5.02 20.16 15.78
CA GLY A 284 5.11 19.84 17.21
C GLY A 284 4.71 18.41 17.57
N VAL A 285 4.61 17.49 16.60
CA VAL A 285 4.42 16.06 16.89
C VAL A 285 5.69 15.49 17.51
N GLU A 286 5.56 14.79 18.63
CA GLU A 286 6.63 13.98 19.20
C GLU A 286 6.64 12.59 18.53
N ILE A 287 7.80 12.18 18.02
CA ILE A 287 7.98 10.85 17.40
C ILE A 287 8.99 10.07 18.25
N SER A 288 8.55 8.93 18.78
CA SER A 288 9.38 7.98 19.52
C SER A 288 9.61 6.75 18.68
N LEU A 289 10.88 6.48 18.39
CA LEU A 289 11.35 5.26 17.73
C LEU A 289 11.69 4.20 18.79
N GLU A 290 11.75 2.94 18.37
CA GLU A 290 12.06 1.80 19.25
C GLU A 290 11.10 1.75 20.46
N ALA A 291 9.84 2.15 20.21
CA ALA A 291 8.77 2.23 21.21
C ALA A 291 7.59 1.30 20.83
N PRO A 292 7.80 -0.03 20.88
CA PRO A 292 6.77 -0.99 20.54
C PRO A 292 5.63 -0.96 21.55
N VAL A 293 4.40 -0.77 21.04
CA VAL A 293 3.19 -0.78 21.86
C VAL A 293 2.69 -2.21 22.00
N ALA A 294 2.62 -2.70 23.23
CA ALA A 294 2.08 -4.02 23.57
C ALA A 294 0.56 -4.02 23.62
N LYS A 295 -0.05 -3.03 24.29
CA LYS A 295 -1.48 -2.99 24.59
C LYS A 295 -2.06 -1.59 24.50
N VAL A 296 -3.32 -1.51 24.10
CA VAL A 296 -4.18 -0.35 24.33
C VAL A 296 -4.81 -0.50 25.72
N LEU A 297 -4.67 0.53 26.54
CA LEU A 297 -5.28 0.57 27.86
C LEU A 297 -6.74 1.02 27.75
N VAL A 298 -7.64 0.26 28.36
CA VAL A 298 -9.07 0.54 28.36
C VAL A 298 -9.55 0.70 29.80
N ASP A 299 -10.27 1.77 30.08
CA ASP A 299 -10.92 2.03 31.36
C ASP A 299 -12.35 2.47 31.15
N GLY A 300 -13.30 1.75 31.77
CA GLY A 300 -14.72 2.03 31.65
C GLY A 300 -15.24 2.08 30.20
N GLY A 301 -14.73 1.21 29.32
CA GLY A 301 -15.12 1.15 27.89
C GLY A 301 -14.54 2.29 27.04
N ARG A 302 -13.50 2.97 27.53
CA ARG A 302 -12.81 4.08 26.85
C ARG A 302 -11.31 3.83 26.76
N ALA A 303 -10.71 4.28 25.69
CA ALA A 303 -9.25 4.31 25.60
C ALA A 303 -8.69 5.28 26.67
N ALA A 304 -7.72 4.79 27.44
CA ALA A 304 -7.03 5.54 28.50
C ALA A 304 -5.55 5.82 28.13
N GLY A 305 -5.01 5.11 27.15
CA GLY A 305 -3.62 5.23 26.72
C GLY A 305 -3.11 3.93 26.12
N VAL A 306 -1.80 3.74 26.21
CA VAL A 306 -1.11 2.54 25.74
C VAL A 306 -0.07 2.07 26.75
N ARG A 307 0.25 0.77 26.71
CA ARG A 307 1.41 0.18 27.39
C ARG A 307 2.43 -0.28 26.37
N LEU A 308 3.68 0.08 26.55
CA LEU A 308 4.80 -0.39 25.75
C LEU A 308 5.25 -1.79 26.18
N ASP A 309 6.02 -2.47 25.33
CA ASP A 309 6.66 -3.75 25.68
C ASP A 309 7.62 -3.61 26.87
N SER A 310 8.16 -2.42 27.11
CA SER A 310 8.97 -2.09 28.30
C SER A 310 8.18 -2.07 29.61
N GLY A 311 6.83 -2.11 29.54
CA GLY A 311 5.94 -1.91 30.68
C GLY A 311 5.58 -0.44 30.96
N GLU A 312 6.20 0.53 30.29
CA GLU A 312 5.84 1.95 30.41
C GLU A 312 4.41 2.19 29.94
N GLU A 313 3.61 2.91 30.72
CA GLU A 313 2.27 3.34 30.36
C GLU A 313 2.25 4.83 30.00
N ILE A 314 1.59 5.14 28.89
CA ILE A 314 1.47 6.50 28.37
C ILE A 314 -0.01 6.83 28.27
N ALA A 315 -0.48 7.77 29.07
CA ALA A 315 -1.88 8.16 29.12
C ALA A 315 -2.27 9.10 27.98
N ALA A 316 -3.40 8.81 27.33
CA ALA A 316 -4.06 9.70 26.39
C ALA A 316 -5.53 9.30 26.19
N PRO A 317 -6.47 10.25 26.10
CA PRO A 317 -7.89 9.96 25.89
C PRO A 317 -8.22 9.58 24.43
N ILE A 318 -7.27 9.73 23.51
CA ILE A 318 -7.40 9.36 22.11
C ILE A 318 -6.22 8.46 21.74
N VAL A 319 -6.54 7.28 21.22
CA VAL A 319 -5.58 6.35 20.63
C VAL A 319 -5.99 6.09 19.19
N ALA A 320 -5.12 6.41 18.24
CA ALA A 320 -5.34 6.11 16.81
C ALA A 320 -4.31 5.08 16.33
N ALA A 321 -4.80 3.93 15.88
CA ALA A 321 -3.97 2.81 15.48
C ALA A 321 -3.70 2.82 13.97
N ASN A 322 -2.43 2.91 13.60
CA ASN A 322 -1.93 2.74 12.23
C ASN A 322 -1.41 1.31 11.99
N VAL A 323 -1.90 0.35 12.74
CA VAL A 323 -1.66 -1.08 12.55
C VAL A 323 -2.88 -1.75 11.93
N GLY A 324 -2.71 -2.96 11.40
CA GLY A 324 -3.83 -3.71 10.81
C GLY A 324 -4.90 -4.09 11.84
N PRO A 325 -6.19 -4.22 11.43
CA PRO A 325 -7.28 -4.58 12.33
C PRO A 325 -7.04 -5.90 13.06
N ALA A 326 -6.51 -6.90 12.36
CA ALA A 326 -6.19 -8.19 12.97
C ALA A 326 -5.14 -8.06 14.09
N LEU A 327 -4.11 -7.24 13.91
CA LEU A 327 -3.11 -6.97 14.93
C LEU A 327 -3.73 -6.21 16.11
N LEU A 328 -4.46 -5.13 15.84
CA LEU A 328 -5.06 -4.30 16.88
C LEU A 328 -6.03 -5.11 17.75
N TYR A 329 -7.06 -5.66 17.13
CA TYR A 329 -8.20 -6.23 17.89
C TYR A 329 -8.00 -7.66 18.37
N ARG A 330 -7.05 -8.41 17.79
CA ARG A 330 -6.78 -9.79 18.22
C ARG A 330 -5.59 -9.91 19.19
N ARG A 331 -4.66 -8.90 19.19
CA ARG A 331 -3.41 -9.00 19.96
C ARG A 331 -3.20 -7.84 20.93
N MET A 332 -3.66 -6.62 20.60
CA MET A 332 -3.34 -5.40 21.38
C MET A 332 -4.49 -4.93 22.27
N ILE A 333 -5.67 -5.55 22.20
CA ILE A 333 -6.84 -5.25 23.03
C ILE A 333 -7.26 -6.55 23.74
N ASP A 334 -7.62 -6.45 25.01
CA ASP A 334 -8.09 -7.60 25.74
C ASP A 334 -9.49 -7.97 25.28
N ALA A 335 -9.75 -9.28 25.14
CA ALA A 335 -10.99 -9.79 24.58
C ALA A 335 -12.22 -9.40 25.41
N SER A 336 -12.04 -9.16 26.71
CA SER A 336 -13.08 -8.69 27.64
C SER A 336 -13.56 -7.26 27.36
N ASP A 337 -12.71 -6.43 26.70
CA ASP A 337 -13.02 -5.04 26.36
C ASP A 337 -13.78 -4.91 25.03
N LEU A 338 -13.98 -6.02 24.33
CA LEU A 338 -14.66 -6.07 23.04
C LEU A 338 -16.00 -6.81 23.17
N GLU A 339 -17.05 -6.23 22.59
CA GLU A 339 -18.35 -6.88 22.53
C GLU A 339 -18.28 -8.23 21.78
N PRO A 340 -19.02 -9.26 22.20
CA PRO A 340 -18.98 -10.60 21.60
C PRO A 340 -19.24 -10.61 20.09
N ASP A 341 -20.17 -9.79 19.58
CA ASP A 341 -20.48 -9.71 18.15
C ASP A 341 -19.32 -9.11 17.34
N PHE A 342 -18.73 -8.02 17.82
CA PHE A 342 -17.56 -7.42 17.18
C PHE A 342 -16.38 -8.40 17.16
N ARG A 343 -16.13 -9.07 18.28
CA ARG A 343 -15.06 -10.07 18.41
C ARG A 343 -15.23 -11.22 17.44
N ARG A 344 -16.46 -11.75 17.27
CA ARG A 344 -16.77 -12.78 16.27
C ARG A 344 -16.50 -12.31 14.85
N ARG A 345 -16.91 -11.08 14.49
CA ARG A 345 -16.71 -10.52 13.15
C ARG A 345 -15.24 -10.27 12.84
N ILE A 346 -14.50 -9.70 13.78
CA ILE A 346 -13.06 -9.44 13.57
C ILE A 346 -12.23 -10.73 13.56
N ALA A 347 -12.70 -11.81 14.19
CA ALA A 347 -12.10 -13.13 14.06
C ALA A 347 -12.18 -13.67 12.63
N GLY A 348 -13.24 -13.33 11.88
CA GLY A 348 -13.41 -13.67 10.47
C GLY A 348 -12.72 -12.70 9.49
N TYR A 349 -12.04 -11.63 9.97
CA TYR A 349 -11.37 -10.67 9.11
C TYR A 349 -10.23 -11.33 8.34
N LYS A 350 -10.32 -11.27 7.01
CA LYS A 350 -9.41 -11.96 6.10
C LYS A 350 -8.13 -11.15 5.92
N THR A 351 -7.00 -11.80 6.05
CA THR A 351 -5.66 -11.23 5.80
C THR A 351 -4.88 -12.11 4.82
N GLY A 352 -3.76 -11.59 4.34
CA GLY A 352 -2.86 -12.28 3.41
C GLY A 352 -3.07 -11.81 1.97
N SER A 353 -2.03 -11.15 1.42
CA SER A 353 -2.02 -10.59 0.06
C SER A 353 -1.32 -11.50 -0.96
N GLY A 354 -0.75 -12.62 -0.53
CA GLY A 354 0.00 -13.52 -1.40
C GLY A 354 1.27 -12.89 -1.99
N THR A 355 1.85 -11.94 -1.28
CA THR A 355 2.98 -11.15 -1.75
C THR A 355 4.32 -11.72 -1.27
N PHE A 356 5.25 -11.91 -2.21
CA PHE A 356 6.65 -12.23 -1.95
C PHE A 356 7.51 -11.13 -2.57
N ARG A 357 8.43 -10.56 -1.78
CA ARG A 357 9.22 -9.41 -2.18
C ARG A 357 10.71 -9.75 -2.19
N MET A 358 11.41 -9.26 -3.22
CA MET A 358 12.87 -9.33 -3.26
C MET A 358 13.46 -7.98 -3.68
N ASN A 359 14.57 -7.61 -3.05
CA ASN A 359 15.49 -6.59 -3.55
C ASN A 359 16.76 -7.30 -4.01
N VAL A 360 17.24 -6.98 -5.20
CA VAL A 360 18.38 -7.64 -5.83
C VAL A 360 19.37 -6.59 -6.30
N ALA A 361 20.63 -6.74 -5.89
CA ALA A 361 21.76 -5.96 -6.41
C ALA A 361 22.30 -6.65 -7.65
N LEU A 362 22.47 -5.87 -8.73
CA LEU A 362 22.87 -6.36 -10.05
C LEU A 362 24.16 -5.69 -10.51
N SER A 363 25.05 -6.46 -11.14
CA SER A 363 26.29 -5.96 -11.77
C SER A 363 26.04 -5.32 -13.15
N GLU A 364 24.93 -5.67 -13.80
CA GLU A 364 24.52 -5.15 -15.12
C GLU A 364 22.99 -5.17 -15.26
N LEU A 365 22.46 -4.50 -16.29
CA LEU A 365 21.04 -4.55 -16.61
C LEU A 365 20.62 -5.90 -17.23
N PRO A 366 19.37 -6.35 -16.99
CA PRO A 366 18.84 -7.55 -17.65
C PRO A 366 18.79 -7.37 -19.17
N ASP A 367 19.28 -8.38 -19.89
CA ASP A 367 19.30 -8.44 -21.35
C ASP A 367 18.16 -9.34 -21.83
N PHE A 368 17.01 -8.73 -22.16
CA PHE A 368 15.81 -9.47 -22.54
C PHE A 368 15.95 -10.07 -23.94
N ALA A 369 15.74 -11.38 -24.07
CA ALA A 369 15.87 -12.11 -25.33
C ALA A 369 14.99 -11.53 -26.46
N VAL A 370 13.78 -11.06 -26.14
CA VAL A 370 12.83 -10.46 -27.10
C VAL A 370 13.11 -9.00 -27.41
N LEU A 371 14.00 -8.33 -26.67
CA LEU A 371 14.43 -6.95 -26.90
C LEU A 371 15.85 -6.78 -26.39
N PRO A 372 16.87 -7.34 -27.09
CA PRO A 372 18.24 -7.42 -26.60
C PRO A 372 18.89 -6.05 -26.41
N GLY A 373 19.71 -5.94 -25.38
CA GLY A 373 20.54 -4.76 -25.07
C GLY A 373 20.78 -4.57 -23.58
N ARG A 374 22.04 -4.44 -23.18
CA ARG A 374 22.47 -4.21 -21.79
C ARG A 374 22.66 -2.73 -21.46
N THR A 375 22.58 -1.86 -22.47
CA THR A 375 22.56 -0.39 -22.27
C THR A 375 21.17 0.02 -21.83
N GLN A 376 21.11 0.97 -20.87
CA GLN A 376 19.83 1.47 -20.38
C GLN A 376 18.94 1.96 -21.51
N ALA A 377 17.76 1.38 -21.60
CA ALA A 377 16.72 1.71 -22.54
C ALA A 377 15.37 1.87 -21.80
N GLU A 378 14.36 2.30 -22.52
CA GLU A 378 13.06 2.64 -21.98
C GLU A 378 12.40 1.48 -21.19
N HIS A 379 12.50 0.27 -21.68
CA HIS A 379 11.94 -0.91 -21.03
C HIS A 379 12.58 -1.22 -19.67
N HIS A 380 13.84 -0.81 -19.45
CA HIS A 380 14.49 -0.94 -18.14
C HIS A 380 13.95 0.06 -17.10
N THR A 381 13.29 1.15 -17.54
CA THR A 381 12.70 2.16 -16.65
C THR A 381 11.24 1.86 -16.29
N ALA A 382 10.64 0.86 -16.92
CA ALA A 382 9.24 0.45 -16.78
C ALA A 382 9.00 -0.54 -15.63
N GLY A 383 7.74 -0.83 -15.35
CA GLY A 383 7.34 -2.04 -14.65
C GLY A 383 7.46 -3.23 -15.61
N ILE A 384 8.37 -4.14 -15.34
CA ILE A 384 8.60 -5.34 -16.16
C ILE A 384 7.74 -6.45 -15.59
N VAL A 385 6.71 -6.89 -16.33
CA VAL A 385 5.72 -7.85 -15.84
C VAL A 385 5.83 -9.17 -16.58
N ILE A 386 6.17 -10.23 -15.87
CA ILE A 386 6.18 -11.62 -16.35
C ILE A 386 4.90 -12.29 -15.89
N ALA A 387 3.91 -12.28 -16.78
CA ALA A 387 2.60 -12.90 -16.60
C ALA A 387 1.93 -12.99 -17.98
N PRO A 388 2.28 -13.99 -18.79
CA PRO A 388 2.01 -13.98 -20.25
C PRO A 388 0.55 -14.18 -20.64
N GLY A 389 -0.37 -14.41 -19.70
CA GLY A 389 -1.79 -14.57 -20.00
C GLY A 389 -2.63 -14.81 -18.76
N LEU A 390 -3.95 -14.78 -18.92
CA LEU A 390 -4.90 -14.93 -17.81
C LEU A 390 -4.87 -16.33 -17.20
N ASP A 391 -4.71 -17.38 -18.02
CA ASP A 391 -4.59 -18.76 -17.53
C ASP A 391 -3.32 -19.00 -16.72
N TYR A 392 -2.22 -18.29 -17.07
CA TYR A 392 -1.01 -18.30 -16.28
C TYR A 392 -1.26 -17.73 -14.88
N MET A 393 -1.98 -16.61 -14.79
CA MET A 393 -2.27 -15.96 -13.51
C MET A 393 -3.22 -16.79 -12.64
N ASP A 394 -4.24 -17.41 -13.23
CA ASP A 394 -5.15 -18.30 -12.49
C ASP A 394 -4.41 -19.55 -11.98
N ARG A 395 -3.59 -20.18 -12.82
CA ARG A 395 -2.74 -21.31 -12.38
C ARG A 395 -1.79 -20.91 -11.26
N ALA A 396 -1.19 -19.72 -11.32
CA ALA A 396 -0.32 -19.24 -10.23
C ALA A 396 -1.07 -19.16 -8.90
N TYR A 397 -2.33 -18.74 -8.92
CA TYR A 397 -3.18 -18.70 -7.73
C TYR A 397 -3.57 -20.10 -7.24
N ASP A 398 -3.99 -20.98 -8.15
CA ASP A 398 -4.39 -22.35 -7.79
C ASP A 398 -3.22 -23.16 -7.22
N ASP A 399 -2.05 -23.08 -7.86
CA ASP A 399 -0.82 -23.68 -7.36
C ASP A 399 -0.46 -23.15 -5.97
N ALA A 400 -0.56 -21.84 -5.74
CA ALA A 400 -0.26 -21.25 -4.44
C ALA A 400 -1.18 -21.77 -3.34
N ARG A 401 -2.46 -22.02 -3.63
CA ARG A 401 -3.40 -22.61 -2.68
C ARG A 401 -3.08 -24.07 -2.37
N MET A 402 -2.58 -24.81 -3.37
CA MET A 402 -2.32 -26.25 -3.26
C MET A 402 -0.92 -26.56 -2.73
N PHE A 403 0.08 -25.79 -3.15
CA PHE A 403 1.50 -26.11 -2.96
C PHE A 403 2.28 -25.00 -2.23
N GLY A 404 1.67 -23.83 -1.99
CA GLY A 404 2.31 -22.68 -1.35
C GLY A 404 2.76 -21.59 -2.33
N TRP A 405 3.19 -21.96 -3.54
CA TRP A 405 3.47 -21.05 -4.67
C TRP A 405 3.48 -21.83 -5.99
N SER A 406 3.35 -21.10 -7.10
CA SER A 406 3.39 -21.71 -8.44
C SER A 406 4.84 -21.98 -8.89
N ARG A 407 5.01 -22.99 -9.71
CA ARG A 407 6.25 -23.23 -10.47
C ARG A 407 6.50 -22.17 -11.54
N ALA A 408 5.47 -21.40 -11.88
CA ALA A 408 5.51 -20.28 -12.81
C ALA A 408 4.89 -19.04 -12.11
N PRO A 409 5.63 -18.38 -11.19
CA PRO A 409 5.11 -17.28 -10.40
C PRO A 409 4.92 -16.02 -11.26
N ILE A 410 3.94 -15.20 -10.88
CA ILE A 410 3.77 -13.85 -11.43
C ILE A 410 4.88 -12.97 -10.84
N VAL A 411 5.65 -12.30 -11.70
CA VAL A 411 6.75 -11.42 -11.28
C VAL A 411 6.60 -10.05 -11.90
N GLU A 412 6.54 -9.00 -11.08
CA GLU A 412 6.83 -7.62 -11.52
C GLU A 412 8.22 -7.23 -11.03
N MET A 413 9.04 -6.71 -11.94
CA MET A 413 10.36 -6.20 -11.64
C MET A 413 10.46 -4.72 -12.00
N LEU A 414 10.93 -3.90 -11.07
CA LEU A 414 11.38 -2.53 -11.33
C LEU A 414 12.89 -2.45 -11.17
N ILE A 415 13.53 -1.57 -11.93
CA ILE A 415 14.96 -1.27 -11.79
C ILE A 415 15.09 0.21 -11.43
N PRO A 416 14.75 0.60 -10.17
CA PRO A 416 14.66 2.01 -9.78
C PRO A 416 15.98 2.78 -9.91
N SER A 417 17.12 2.12 -9.88
CA SER A 417 18.43 2.74 -10.14
C SER A 417 18.59 3.30 -11.56
N THR A 418 17.72 2.93 -12.50
CA THR A 418 17.66 3.55 -13.84
C THR A 418 17.05 4.95 -13.82
N LEU A 419 16.34 5.31 -12.76
CA LEU A 419 15.70 6.61 -12.52
C LEU A 419 16.36 7.39 -11.38
N ASP A 420 17.11 6.70 -10.52
CA ASP A 420 17.65 7.23 -9.26
C ASP A 420 19.04 6.64 -8.95
N ASN A 421 20.06 7.40 -9.26
CA ASN A 421 21.47 7.00 -9.07
C ASN A 421 21.92 6.98 -7.60
N SER A 422 21.07 7.33 -6.65
CA SER A 422 21.37 7.27 -5.21
C SER A 422 21.18 5.88 -4.61
N LEU A 423 20.67 4.92 -5.39
CA LEU A 423 20.28 3.59 -4.89
C LEU A 423 21.36 2.53 -5.07
N SER A 424 22.32 2.73 -5.98
CA SER A 424 23.39 1.78 -6.26
C SER A 424 24.71 2.48 -6.58
N PRO A 425 25.86 1.80 -6.46
CA PRO A 425 27.13 2.28 -6.96
C PRO A 425 27.09 2.53 -8.48
N PRO A 426 27.95 3.42 -9.03
CA PRO A 426 28.07 3.62 -10.47
C PRO A 426 28.36 2.31 -11.22
N GLY A 427 27.63 2.07 -12.30
CA GLY A 427 27.75 0.87 -13.13
C GLY A 427 27.04 -0.39 -12.58
N ALA A 428 26.48 -0.31 -11.38
CA ALA A 428 25.66 -1.37 -10.80
C ALA A 428 24.19 -0.92 -10.70
N HIS A 429 23.29 -1.86 -10.50
CA HIS A 429 21.85 -1.61 -10.48
C HIS A 429 21.15 -2.26 -9.30
N VAL A 430 19.94 -1.81 -9.02
CA VAL A 430 19.02 -2.44 -8.04
C VAL A 430 17.75 -2.83 -8.75
N ALA A 431 17.36 -4.09 -8.64
CA ALA A 431 16.03 -4.57 -9.02
C ALA A 431 15.14 -4.77 -7.79
N SER A 432 13.89 -4.41 -7.92
CA SER A 432 12.82 -4.60 -6.94
C SER A 432 11.82 -5.57 -7.53
N LEU A 433 11.75 -6.80 -7.00
CA LEU A 433 10.82 -7.82 -7.49
C LEU A 433 9.62 -7.89 -6.55
N PHE A 434 8.44 -7.73 -7.13
CA PHE A 434 7.16 -7.91 -6.48
C PHE A 434 6.48 -9.13 -7.10
N CYS A 435 6.35 -10.19 -6.31
CA CYS A 435 5.92 -11.49 -6.82
C CYS A 435 4.57 -11.89 -6.22
N GLN A 436 3.73 -12.50 -7.02
CA GLN A 436 2.40 -13.02 -6.73
C GLN A 436 2.31 -14.43 -7.33
N GLN A 437 1.66 -15.37 -6.87
CA GLN A 437 0.84 -15.62 -5.71
C GLN A 437 1.66 -16.53 -4.79
N PHE A 438 1.86 -16.11 -3.55
CA PHE A 438 2.59 -16.88 -2.55
C PHE A 438 1.71 -17.01 -1.31
N ALA A 439 1.44 -18.23 -0.86
CA ALA A 439 0.52 -18.46 0.24
C ALA A 439 0.99 -17.80 1.54
N PRO A 440 0.11 -17.08 2.27
CA PRO A 440 0.46 -16.52 3.57
C PRO A 440 0.97 -17.58 4.57
N GLU A 441 0.35 -18.74 4.55
CA GLU A 441 0.72 -19.93 5.31
C GLU A 441 0.95 -21.07 4.32
N LEU A 442 2.08 -21.78 4.46
CA LEU A 442 2.42 -22.88 3.57
C LEU A 442 1.65 -24.16 3.96
N PRO A 443 1.19 -24.94 2.98
CA PRO A 443 0.55 -26.23 3.24
C PRO A 443 1.50 -27.21 3.91
N GLY A 444 0.95 -28.21 4.59
CA GLY A 444 1.73 -29.29 5.22
C GLY A 444 2.54 -28.86 6.45
N GLY A 445 2.29 -27.65 7.01
CA GLY A 445 3.01 -27.13 8.18
C GLY A 445 4.44 -26.68 7.92
N ARG A 446 4.84 -26.56 6.66
CA ARG A 446 6.16 -26.05 6.25
C ARG A 446 6.26 -24.56 6.61
N SER A 447 7.41 -24.12 7.08
CA SER A 447 7.68 -22.71 7.41
C SER A 447 8.26 -21.93 6.22
N TRP A 448 7.93 -20.63 6.13
CA TRP A 448 8.62 -19.72 5.22
C TRP A 448 10.11 -19.51 5.57
N ASP A 449 10.52 -19.75 6.81
CA ASP A 449 11.94 -19.75 7.18
C ASP A 449 12.74 -20.84 6.45
N GLU A 450 12.10 -21.97 6.14
CA GLU A 450 12.69 -23.09 5.41
C GLU A 450 12.56 -22.96 3.89
N ALA A 451 11.47 -22.32 3.43
CA ALA A 451 11.06 -22.35 2.04
C ALA A 451 11.47 -21.11 1.23
N ARG A 452 11.76 -19.99 1.89
CA ARG A 452 11.93 -18.69 1.21
C ARG A 452 13.08 -18.65 0.21
N GLU A 453 14.17 -19.37 0.45
CA GLU A 453 15.32 -19.40 -0.47
C GLU A 453 14.97 -20.17 -1.76
N GLU A 454 14.27 -21.31 -1.64
CA GLU A 454 13.77 -22.08 -2.79
C GLU A 454 12.81 -21.24 -3.65
N ALA A 455 11.89 -20.54 -3.00
CA ALA A 455 10.97 -19.64 -3.70
C ALA A 455 11.71 -18.47 -4.38
N ALA A 456 12.73 -17.91 -3.72
CA ALA A 456 13.55 -16.84 -4.28
C ALA A 456 14.38 -17.31 -5.49
N ASP A 457 14.95 -18.50 -5.45
CA ASP A 457 15.68 -19.08 -6.58
C ASP A 457 14.76 -19.29 -7.79
N LEU A 458 13.53 -19.76 -7.56
CA LEU A 458 12.54 -19.92 -8.62
C LEU A 458 12.13 -18.55 -9.23
N VAL A 459 11.99 -17.50 -8.43
CA VAL A 459 11.71 -16.15 -8.94
C VAL A 459 12.86 -15.65 -9.82
N ILE A 460 14.11 -15.88 -9.40
CA ILE A 460 15.30 -15.54 -10.22
C ILE A 460 15.30 -16.33 -11.52
N ASP A 461 14.99 -17.63 -11.48
CA ASP A 461 14.91 -18.48 -12.68
C ASP A 461 13.81 -18.03 -13.63
N THR A 462 12.66 -17.60 -13.10
CA THR A 462 11.56 -17.06 -13.89
C THR A 462 12.01 -15.80 -14.67
N VAL A 463 12.72 -14.87 -14.04
CA VAL A 463 13.28 -13.70 -14.73
C VAL A 463 14.37 -14.12 -15.72
N ASN A 464 15.25 -15.06 -15.33
CA ASN A 464 16.35 -15.53 -16.15
C ASN A 464 15.88 -16.25 -17.43
N ALA A 465 14.71 -16.85 -17.43
CA ALA A 465 14.11 -17.42 -18.65
C ALA A 465 13.86 -16.39 -19.74
N HIS A 466 13.53 -15.13 -19.37
CA HIS A 466 13.31 -14.02 -20.27
C HIS A 466 14.55 -13.15 -20.49
N ALA A 467 15.48 -13.10 -19.52
CA ALA A 467 16.73 -12.33 -19.54
C ALA A 467 17.89 -13.23 -19.10
N PRO A 468 18.54 -13.98 -20.02
CA PRO A 468 19.50 -15.06 -19.70
C PRO A 468 20.71 -14.64 -18.86
N ASN A 469 21.06 -13.37 -18.82
CA ASN A 469 22.14 -12.84 -17.99
C ASN A 469 21.70 -12.50 -16.55
N PHE A 470 20.40 -12.56 -16.23
CA PHE A 470 19.89 -12.05 -14.94
C PHE A 470 20.48 -12.78 -13.74
N ARG A 471 20.46 -14.12 -13.72
CA ARG A 471 21.00 -14.91 -12.61
C ARG A 471 22.49 -14.63 -12.38
N SER A 472 23.29 -14.55 -13.43
CA SER A 472 24.72 -14.28 -13.32
C SER A 472 25.06 -12.85 -12.92
N SER A 473 24.13 -11.89 -13.12
CA SER A 473 24.31 -10.51 -12.71
C SER A 473 24.00 -10.24 -11.24
N VAL A 474 23.41 -11.21 -10.52
CA VAL A 474 23.01 -11.04 -9.11
C VAL A 474 24.25 -11.00 -8.20
N ILE A 475 24.47 -9.88 -7.52
CA ILE A 475 25.54 -9.65 -6.54
C ILE A 475 25.06 -10.04 -5.13
N ALA A 476 23.85 -9.60 -4.77
CA ALA A 476 23.24 -9.84 -3.48
C ALA A 476 21.72 -9.78 -3.59
N ARG A 477 21.02 -10.42 -2.64
CA ARG A 477 19.57 -10.38 -2.56
C ARG A 477 19.08 -10.22 -1.13
N GLN A 478 17.95 -9.55 -0.97
CA GLN A 478 17.16 -9.48 0.26
C GLN A 478 15.77 -10.03 -0.01
N ILE A 479 15.32 -10.97 0.78
CA ILE A 479 14.05 -11.67 0.62
C ILE A 479 13.09 -11.25 1.72
N HIS A 480 11.83 -11.06 1.35
CA HIS A 480 10.73 -10.88 2.28
C HIS A 480 9.55 -11.78 1.87
N SER A 481 9.49 -12.95 2.49
CA SER A 481 8.33 -13.84 2.45
C SER A 481 7.13 -13.21 3.16
N PRO A 482 5.91 -13.76 3.03
CA PRO A 482 4.76 -13.32 3.83
C PRO A 482 5.06 -13.27 5.34
N LEU A 483 5.82 -14.23 5.87
CA LEU A 483 6.22 -14.29 7.27
C LEU A 483 7.21 -13.17 7.64
N ASP A 484 8.17 -12.87 6.77
CA ASP A 484 9.12 -11.75 6.98
C ASP A 484 8.41 -10.40 6.95
N LEU A 485 7.41 -10.21 6.07
CA LEU A 485 6.57 -9.02 6.04
C LEU A 485 5.77 -8.85 7.34
N GLU A 486 5.23 -9.93 7.90
CA GLU A 486 4.56 -9.89 9.21
C GLU A 486 5.55 -9.53 10.33
N ARG A 487 6.68 -10.21 10.41
CA ARG A 487 7.68 -9.99 11.48
C ARG A 487 8.27 -8.58 11.42
N LYS A 488 8.67 -8.14 10.23
CA LYS A 488 9.35 -6.85 10.05
C LYS A 488 8.41 -5.65 10.16
N PHE A 489 7.21 -5.74 9.58
CA PHE A 489 6.29 -4.60 9.46
C PHE A 489 4.99 -4.75 10.24
N GLY A 490 4.70 -5.90 10.85
CA GLY A 490 3.43 -6.17 11.51
C GLY A 490 2.27 -6.38 10.55
N LEU A 491 2.55 -6.78 9.33
CA LEU A 491 1.58 -7.09 8.29
C LEU A 491 1.08 -8.52 8.47
N VAL A 492 0.03 -8.72 9.25
CA VAL A 492 -0.49 -10.04 9.59
C VAL A 492 -0.78 -10.85 8.32
N GLY A 493 -0.20 -12.04 8.22
CA GLY A 493 -0.25 -12.87 7.02
C GLY A 493 0.50 -12.30 5.81
N GLY A 494 1.46 -11.38 6.03
CA GLY A 494 2.16 -10.68 4.97
C GLY A 494 1.28 -9.71 4.16
N ASP A 495 0.12 -9.29 4.71
CA ASP A 495 -0.89 -8.52 3.98
C ASP A 495 -0.50 -7.05 3.83
N ILE A 496 -0.11 -6.66 2.62
CA ILE A 496 0.34 -5.30 2.29
C ILE A 496 -0.80 -4.25 2.32
N PHE A 497 -2.06 -4.70 2.33
CA PHE A 497 -3.24 -3.83 2.45
C PHE A 497 -3.85 -3.83 3.85
N HIS A 498 -3.25 -4.55 4.81
CA HIS A 498 -3.77 -4.73 6.18
C HIS A 498 -5.15 -5.40 6.24
N GLY A 499 -5.48 -6.20 5.25
CA GLY A 499 -6.72 -6.94 5.04
C GLY A 499 -7.08 -7.02 3.58
N ARG A 500 -7.54 -8.18 3.15
CA ARG A 500 -7.88 -8.45 1.74
C ARG A 500 -8.83 -7.41 1.17
N MET A 501 -8.65 -7.08 -0.09
CA MET A 501 -9.50 -6.17 -0.85
C MET A 501 -10.70 -6.91 -1.47
N SER A 502 -11.32 -7.82 -0.69
CA SER A 502 -12.54 -8.51 -1.09
C SER A 502 -13.77 -7.66 -0.80
N LEU A 503 -14.86 -7.86 -1.57
CA LEU A 503 -16.06 -7.02 -1.53
C LEU A 503 -16.70 -6.93 -0.14
N ASP A 504 -16.59 -8.00 0.66
CA ASP A 504 -17.07 -8.06 2.04
C ASP A 504 -16.18 -7.29 3.04
N GLN A 505 -15.04 -6.74 2.58
CA GLN A 505 -14.08 -5.96 3.37
C GLN A 505 -13.73 -4.61 2.72
N LEU A 506 -14.65 -4.02 1.98
CA LEU A 506 -14.48 -2.71 1.35
C LEU A 506 -15.47 -1.69 1.91
N TRP A 507 -15.18 -0.42 1.73
CA TRP A 507 -16.05 0.73 2.04
C TRP A 507 -16.54 0.67 3.50
N SER A 508 -17.85 0.70 3.73
CA SER A 508 -18.47 0.64 5.07
C SER A 508 -18.23 -0.67 5.82
N ALA A 509 -17.85 -1.75 5.13
CA ALA A 509 -17.52 -3.04 5.73
C ALA A 509 -16.06 -3.16 6.18
N ARG A 510 -15.23 -2.14 5.95
CA ARG A 510 -13.80 -2.16 6.30
C ARG A 510 -13.50 -1.33 7.55
N PRO A 511 -13.02 -1.91 8.68
CA PRO A 511 -12.71 -3.34 8.89
C PRO A 511 -13.91 -4.21 9.23
N VAL A 512 -14.97 -3.67 9.81
CA VAL A 512 -16.20 -4.36 10.21
C VAL A 512 -17.37 -3.42 9.96
N LEU A 513 -18.47 -3.94 9.41
CA LEU A 513 -19.69 -3.16 9.18
C LEU A 513 -20.18 -2.53 10.49
N GLY A 514 -20.45 -1.23 10.47
CA GLY A 514 -20.75 -0.43 11.66
C GLY A 514 -19.54 0.32 12.24
N HIS A 515 -18.32 0.02 11.74
CA HIS A 515 -17.07 0.65 12.17
C HIS A 515 -16.21 1.12 10.98
N GLY A 516 -16.83 1.40 9.83
CA GLY A 516 -16.16 1.86 8.61
C GLY A 516 -15.71 3.34 8.65
N ASP A 517 -16.16 4.10 9.63
CA ASP A 517 -15.93 5.54 9.79
C ASP A 517 -14.71 5.89 10.65
N TYR A 518 -13.75 5.00 10.73
CA TYR A 518 -12.49 5.11 11.50
C TYR A 518 -12.62 4.97 13.01
N ARG A 519 -13.84 4.85 13.55
CA ARG A 519 -14.12 4.70 14.98
C ARG A 519 -14.11 3.22 15.37
N GLY A 520 -13.34 2.90 16.43
CA GLY A 520 -13.37 1.57 17.04
C GLY A 520 -14.61 1.35 17.92
N PRO A 521 -14.84 0.11 18.38
CA PRO A 521 -15.91 -0.21 19.34
C PRO A 521 -15.67 0.41 20.73
N ILE A 522 -14.43 0.77 21.06
CA ILE A 522 -14.03 1.41 22.30
C ILE A 522 -14.03 2.92 22.11
N LYS A 523 -14.70 3.68 22.99
CA LYS A 523 -14.72 5.15 22.90
C LYS A 523 -13.30 5.73 23.01
N GLY A 524 -12.91 6.62 22.09
CA GLY A 524 -11.57 7.20 22.05
C GLY A 524 -10.53 6.38 21.31
N LEU A 525 -10.88 5.16 20.87
CA LEU A 525 -10.06 4.35 19.99
C LEU A 525 -10.47 4.58 18.53
N TYR A 526 -9.48 4.83 17.68
CA TYR A 526 -9.64 5.04 16.24
C TYR A 526 -8.66 4.19 15.45
N MET A 527 -8.99 3.92 14.20
CA MET A 527 -8.05 3.35 13.24
C MET A 527 -7.72 4.39 12.16
N CYS A 528 -6.42 4.55 11.87
CA CYS A 528 -5.95 5.50 10.86
C CYS A 528 -5.06 4.83 9.78
N GLY A 529 -4.97 3.49 9.79
CA GLY A 529 -4.13 2.71 8.88
C GLY A 529 -4.87 2.16 7.67
N SER A 530 -4.14 1.47 6.80
CA SER A 530 -4.64 0.86 5.54
C SER A 530 -5.71 -0.23 5.76
N GLY A 531 -5.90 -0.69 6.99
CA GLY A 531 -7.01 -1.56 7.37
C GLY A 531 -8.38 -0.88 7.42
N THR A 532 -8.46 0.42 7.11
CA THR A 532 -9.69 1.21 6.95
C THR A 532 -9.86 1.66 5.50
N HIS A 533 -11.00 2.26 5.17
CA HIS A 533 -11.24 2.86 3.85
C HIS A 533 -10.16 3.94 3.52
N PRO A 534 -9.68 4.06 2.28
CA PRO A 534 -9.98 3.27 1.09
C PRO A 534 -9.18 1.97 0.95
N GLY A 535 -8.33 1.63 1.90
CA GLY A 535 -7.42 0.49 1.84
C GLY A 535 -5.96 0.91 1.74
N GLY A 536 -5.11 0.02 1.21
CA GLY A 536 -3.67 0.22 1.05
C GLY A 536 -3.27 1.10 -0.13
N GLY A 537 -1.94 1.13 -0.44
CA GLY A 537 -1.36 1.81 -1.59
C GLY A 537 -0.63 3.13 -1.29
N VAL A 538 -0.25 3.39 -0.03
CA VAL A 538 0.49 4.60 0.39
C VAL A 538 -0.25 5.90 0.05
N THR A 539 -1.57 5.90 0.29
CA THR A 539 -2.44 7.02 -0.11
C THR A 539 -2.40 8.23 0.83
N GLY A 540 -2.17 8.01 2.13
CA GLY A 540 -2.37 9.01 3.20
C GLY A 540 -3.85 9.29 3.53
N ALA A 541 -4.78 8.76 2.74
CA ALA A 541 -6.23 8.98 2.91
C ALA A 541 -6.78 8.45 4.25
N PRO A 542 -6.46 7.22 4.69
CA PRO A 542 -6.90 6.74 6.00
C PRO A 542 -6.50 7.66 7.15
N GLY A 543 -5.24 8.13 7.14
CA GLY A 543 -4.74 9.06 8.17
C GLY A 543 -5.48 10.40 8.16
N HIS A 544 -5.67 10.98 6.98
CA HIS A 544 -6.45 12.22 6.80
C HIS A 544 -7.89 12.07 7.32
N ASN A 545 -8.57 11.02 6.92
CA ASN A 545 -9.98 10.80 7.25
C ASN A 545 -10.17 10.50 8.74
N ALA A 546 -9.28 9.69 9.33
CA ALA A 546 -9.28 9.41 10.77
C ALA A 546 -9.07 10.68 11.61
N ALA A 547 -8.13 11.52 11.22
CA ALA A 547 -7.93 12.81 11.89
C ALA A 547 -9.20 13.67 11.84
N ARG A 548 -9.89 13.74 10.69
CA ARG A 548 -11.16 14.45 10.57
C ARG A 548 -12.25 13.87 11.46
N ALA A 549 -12.35 12.54 11.55
CA ALA A 549 -13.30 11.86 12.44
C ALA A 549 -13.03 12.22 13.91
N ILE A 550 -11.75 12.18 14.35
CA ILE A 550 -11.32 12.55 15.70
C ILE A 550 -11.67 14.01 15.99
N LEU A 551 -11.35 14.94 15.09
CA LEU A 551 -11.62 16.37 15.27
C LEU A 551 -13.13 16.67 15.28
N ALA A 552 -13.91 16.01 14.43
CA ALA A 552 -15.37 16.13 14.44
C ALA A 552 -15.97 15.70 15.79
N ASP A 553 -15.47 14.63 16.39
CA ASP A 553 -15.91 14.14 17.70
C ASP A 553 -15.54 15.07 18.87
N ARG A 554 -14.48 15.85 18.72
CA ARG A 554 -14.07 16.86 19.70
C ARG A 554 -14.84 18.17 19.60
N SER A 555 -15.53 18.41 18.49
CA SER A 555 -16.34 19.60 18.30
C SER A 555 -17.52 19.65 19.31
N PRO A 556 -18.06 20.84 19.65
CA PRO A 556 -19.22 20.95 20.53
C PRO A 556 -20.41 20.10 20.07
N LEU A 557 -20.70 20.09 18.77
CA LEU A 557 -21.77 19.29 18.18
C LEU A 557 -21.48 17.77 18.23
N GLY A 558 -20.22 17.37 18.05
CA GLY A 558 -19.80 15.97 18.15
C GLY A 558 -19.91 15.43 19.58
N ARG A 559 -19.62 16.27 20.59
CA ARG A 559 -19.78 15.90 22.01
C ARG A 559 -21.25 15.69 22.39
N LEU A 560 -22.18 16.44 21.81
CA LEU A 560 -23.62 16.26 22.02
C LEU A 560 -24.12 14.95 21.40
N ARG A 561 -23.69 14.61 20.18
CA ARG A 561 -24.07 13.37 19.49
C ARG A 561 -23.60 12.07 20.20
N ARG A 562 -22.57 12.16 21.04
CA ARG A 562 -22.02 11.00 21.79
C ARG A 562 -22.62 10.80 23.19
N ARG A 563 -23.51 11.67 23.61
CA ARG A 563 -24.22 11.52 24.91
C ARG A 563 -25.47 10.64 24.81
N HIS A 564 -25.89 10.33 23.61
CA HIS A 564 -26.94 9.40 23.24
C HIS A 564 -26.36 8.19 22.49
#